data_77e95ff479b34250b266d457b4446e41
#
_entry.id   77e95ff479b34250b266d457b4446e41
#
_cell.length_a   1.000
_cell.length_b   1.000
_cell.length_c   1.000
_cell.angle_alpha   90.00
_cell.angle_beta   90.00
_cell.angle_gamma   90.00
#
_symmetry.space_group_name_H-M   'P 1'
#
loop_
_entity.id
_entity.type
_entity.pdbx_description
1 polymer ?
#
loop_
_entity_poly.entity_id
_entity_poly.type
_entity_poly.pdbx_seq_one_letter_code
_entity_poly.pdbx_strand_id
1 'polypeptide(L)'
;CLCGLAACEDIYKGGENHQQTEVAVLFKPSITSYDKDEVEKWKEGETVGVYMIRNKADFSLENSINQIFNKKMQVQADGMLKVSGEEPAFLYPTDATKVDFILYAPWNPSLEENVLQLDVRNQAKSDFCDYLYSNNAKNKYRTTTPVKVVFKHVFAKMIFHIRNGEGISAEDLKVL
;
A
#
# COMPACT_ATOMS: atom_id res chain seq x y z
N CYS A 1 63.99 22.88 39.43
CA CYS A 1 63.27 22.44 38.23
C CYS A 1 62.05 21.66 38.64
N LEU A 2 60.87 22.29 38.67
CA LEU A 2 59.59 21.61 38.86
C LEU A 2 58.96 21.42 37.48
N CYS A 3 58.83 20.17 37.02
CA CYS A 3 58.00 19.82 35.87
C CYS A 3 56.54 19.62 36.34
N GLY A 4 55.68 20.53 35.97
CA GLY A 4 54.23 20.38 36.14
C GLY A 4 53.68 19.43 35.11
N LEU A 5 53.12 18.31 35.55
CA LEU A 5 52.32 17.41 34.75
C LEU A 5 50.92 18.05 34.61
N ALA A 6 50.63 18.55 33.44
CA ALA A 6 49.25 18.91 33.07
C ALA A 6 48.48 17.62 32.71
N ALA A 7 47.61 17.19 33.62
CA ALA A 7 46.65 16.14 33.29
C ALA A 7 45.61 16.71 32.34
N CYS A 8 45.55 16.21 31.12
CA CYS A 8 44.42 16.39 30.23
C CYS A 8 43.24 15.60 30.79
N GLU A 9 42.30 16.27 31.43
CA GLU A 9 40.97 15.72 31.66
C GLU A 9 40.25 15.65 30.30
N ASP A 10 40.19 14.44 29.77
CA ASP A 10 39.26 14.14 28.69
C ASP A 10 37.85 14.32 29.25
N ILE A 11 37.27 15.49 28.95
CA ILE A 11 35.84 15.71 29.16
C ILE A 11 35.11 14.79 28.17
N TYR A 12 34.74 13.61 28.66
CA TYR A 12 33.78 12.72 28.01
C TYR A 12 32.44 13.47 27.98
N LYS A 13 32.20 14.29 26.95
CA LYS A 13 30.86 14.83 26.70
C LYS A 13 29.98 13.64 26.42
N GLY A 14 29.11 13.36 27.38
CA GLY A 14 28.11 12.31 27.29
C GLY A 14 27.41 12.34 25.94
N GLY A 15 27.39 11.19 25.27
CA GLY A 15 26.72 11.04 23.99
C GLY A 15 25.28 11.52 24.14
N GLU A 16 24.91 12.52 23.36
CA GLU A 16 23.54 12.87 23.14
C GLU A 16 22.87 11.61 22.63
N ASN A 17 22.00 11.07 23.44
CA ASN A 17 21.13 9.96 23.09
C ASN A 17 20.19 10.52 22.03
N HIS A 18 20.61 10.50 20.77
CA HIS A 18 19.73 10.81 19.65
C HIS A 18 18.62 9.77 19.64
N GLN A 19 17.59 10.02 20.44
CA GLN A 19 16.35 9.29 20.38
C GLN A 19 15.87 9.44 18.93
N GLN A 20 16.13 8.40 18.13
CA GLN A 20 15.70 8.41 16.72
C GLN A 20 14.19 8.50 16.71
N THR A 21 13.67 9.65 16.30
CA THR A 21 12.25 9.92 16.30
C THR A 21 11.54 8.91 15.41
N GLU A 22 10.60 8.19 15.97
CA GLU A 22 9.72 7.30 15.22
C GLU A 22 8.91 8.09 14.21
N VAL A 23 8.84 7.62 12.98
CA VAL A 23 8.09 8.25 11.91
C VAL A 23 7.07 7.27 11.34
N ALA A 24 5.81 7.64 11.44
CA ALA A 24 4.72 6.84 10.90
C ALA A 24 4.71 6.86 9.36
N VAL A 25 4.40 5.71 8.78
CA VAL A 25 4.17 5.56 7.33
C VAL A 25 2.80 6.12 7.00
N LEU A 26 2.76 7.12 6.12
CA LEU A 26 1.53 7.72 5.62
C LEU A 26 1.43 7.49 4.11
N PHE A 27 0.25 7.10 3.62
CA PHE A 27 0.01 6.95 2.19
C PHE A 27 -1.11 7.87 1.70
N LYS A 28 -0.89 8.41 0.51
CA LYS A 28 -1.91 9.09 -0.28
C LYS A 28 -2.23 8.25 -1.50
N PRO A 29 -3.31 7.44 -1.46
CA PRO A 29 -3.67 6.56 -2.55
C PRO A 29 -4.40 7.30 -3.68
N SER A 30 -4.21 6.80 -4.90
CA SER A 30 -5.00 7.15 -6.08
C SER A 30 -5.23 5.91 -6.93
N ILE A 31 -6.27 5.93 -7.77
CA ILE A 31 -6.59 4.83 -8.70
C ILE A 31 -6.41 5.34 -10.12
N THR A 32 -5.80 4.51 -10.97
CA THR A 32 -5.80 4.75 -12.42
C THR A 32 -7.11 4.17 -12.98
N SER A 33 -8.01 5.03 -13.41
CA SER A 33 -9.30 4.63 -13.97
C SER A 33 -9.15 3.84 -15.26
N TYR A 34 -10.13 2.97 -15.55
CA TYR A 34 -10.28 2.31 -16.86
C TYR A 34 -10.60 3.32 -17.97
N ASP A 35 -11.39 4.33 -17.66
CA ASP A 35 -11.73 5.41 -18.57
C ASP A 35 -10.87 6.64 -18.25
N LYS A 36 -10.27 7.22 -19.27
CA LYS A 36 -9.42 8.41 -19.14
C LYS A 36 -10.20 9.66 -18.72
N ASP A 37 -11.50 9.67 -19.04
CA ASP A 37 -12.40 10.78 -18.74
C ASP A 37 -13.09 10.63 -17.38
N GLU A 38 -12.92 9.49 -16.70
CA GLU A 38 -13.43 9.25 -15.36
C GLU A 38 -12.34 9.39 -14.30
N VAL A 39 -12.67 9.99 -13.16
CA VAL A 39 -11.82 10.02 -11.98
C VAL A 39 -12.37 9.04 -10.95
N GLU A 40 -11.75 7.90 -10.87
CA GLU A 40 -12.07 6.92 -9.85
C GLU A 40 -11.51 7.34 -8.50
N LYS A 41 -12.34 7.26 -7.46
CA LYS A 41 -11.99 7.72 -6.12
C LYS A 41 -12.18 6.60 -5.12
N TRP A 42 -11.28 6.55 -4.17
CA TRP A 42 -11.42 5.74 -2.98
C TRP A 42 -12.64 6.16 -2.16
N LYS A 43 -13.34 5.17 -1.60
CA LYS A 43 -14.42 5.38 -0.64
C LYS A 43 -13.89 5.17 0.77
N GLU A 44 -14.38 5.96 1.70
CA GLU A 44 -14.09 5.76 3.12
C GLU A 44 -14.47 4.34 3.53
N GLY A 45 -13.61 3.71 4.32
CA GLY A 45 -13.81 2.35 4.79
C GLY A 45 -13.20 1.27 3.90
N GLU A 46 -12.84 1.55 2.65
CA GLU A 46 -12.17 0.57 1.79
C GLU A 46 -10.83 0.13 2.40
N THR A 47 -10.53 -1.16 2.25
CA THR A 47 -9.39 -1.79 2.93
C THR A 47 -8.27 -2.13 1.97
N VAL A 48 -7.05 -1.97 2.45
CA VAL A 48 -5.82 -2.17 1.67
C VAL A 48 -4.86 -3.06 2.45
N GLY A 49 -4.31 -4.06 1.79
CA GLY A 49 -3.20 -4.86 2.30
C GLY A 49 -1.87 -4.20 1.96
N VAL A 50 -0.98 -4.14 2.95
CA VAL A 50 0.30 -3.43 2.84
C VAL A 50 1.45 -4.36 3.20
N TYR A 51 2.49 -4.29 2.38
CA TYR A 51 3.78 -4.91 2.61
C TYR A 51 4.86 -3.84 2.61
N MET A 52 5.77 -3.90 3.56
CA MET A 52 6.98 -3.08 3.60
C MET A 52 8.19 -3.99 3.55
N ILE A 53 8.89 -3.99 2.43
CA ILE A 53 10.01 -4.89 2.14
C ILE A 53 11.29 -4.08 2.05
N ARG A 54 12.40 -4.66 2.47
CA ARG A 54 13.74 -4.08 2.27
C ARG A 54 13.96 -3.77 0.79
N ASN A 55 14.41 -2.58 0.50
CA ASN A 55 14.62 -2.15 -0.88
C ASN A 55 15.52 -3.13 -1.65
N LYS A 56 15.08 -3.51 -2.85
CA LYS A 56 15.75 -4.47 -3.75
C LYS A 56 15.87 -5.90 -3.23
N ALA A 57 15.25 -6.25 -2.11
CA ALA A 57 15.19 -7.61 -1.64
C ALA A 57 14.01 -8.37 -2.30
N ASP A 58 14.08 -9.68 -2.28
CA ASP A 58 13.01 -10.55 -2.74
C ASP A 58 11.76 -10.37 -1.86
N PHE A 59 10.59 -10.55 -2.47
CA PHE A 59 9.33 -10.49 -1.77
C PHE A 59 9.16 -11.71 -0.87
N SER A 60 9.45 -11.55 0.41
CA SER A 60 9.34 -12.60 1.43
C SER A 60 9.08 -11.99 2.81
N LEU A 61 8.57 -12.81 3.73
CA LEU A 61 8.37 -12.43 5.11
C LEU A 61 9.72 -12.07 5.80
N GLU A 62 10.80 -12.78 5.46
CA GLU A 62 12.14 -12.53 6.01
C GLU A 62 12.68 -11.15 5.65
N ASN A 63 12.31 -10.65 4.50
CA ASN A 63 12.70 -9.32 4.01
C ASN A 63 11.72 -8.23 4.43
N SER A 64 10.66 -8.57 5.17
CA SER A 64 9.72 -7.57 5.69
C SER A 64 10.37 -6.70 6.76
N ILE A 65 10.04 -5.42 6.75
CA ILE A 65 10.49 -4.46 7.72
C ILE A 65 9.39 -4.23 8.76
N ASN A 66 9.76 -4.25 10.04
CA ASN A 66 8.85 -4.04 11.18
C ASN A 66 7.62 -4.96 11.14
N GLN A 67 7.76 -6.16 10.58
CA GLN A 67 6.69 -7.16 10.42
C GLN A 67 5.47 -6.64 9.64
N ILE A 68 5.65 -5.61 8.79
CA ILE A 68 4.59 -5.10 7.92
C ILE A 68 4.51 -5.99 6.69
N PHE A 69 3.81 -7.11 6.86
CA PHE A 69 3.58 -8.11 5.83
C PHE A 69 2.11 -8.52 5.84
N ASN A 70 1.39 -8.23 4.77
CA ASN A 70 -0.07 -8.34 4.65
C ASN A 70 -0.84 -7.64 5.78
N LYS A 71 -0.40 -6.47 6.17
CA LYS A 71 -1.06 -5.69 7.22
C LYS A 71 -2.19 -4.83 6.63
N LYS A 72 -3.29 -4.72 7.39
CA LYS A 72 -4.49 -3.97 6.98
C LYS A 72 -4.31 -2.48 7.22
N MET A 73 -4.64 -1.69 6.21
CA MET A 73 -4.97 -0.27 6.34
C MET A 73 -6.35 0.01 5.78
N GLN A 74 -6.91 1.18 6.11
CA GLN A 74 -8.23 1.60 5.68
C GLN A 74 -8.21 3.03 5.18
N VAL A 75 -8.97 3.29 4.13
CA VAL A 75 -9.17 4.65 3.60
C VAL A 75 -10.01 5.45 4.59
N GLN A 76 -9.52 6.60 4.97
CA GLN A 76 -10.19 7.54 5.87
C GLN A 76 -10.97 8.60 5.10
N ALA A 77 -11.82 9.37 5.79
CA ALA A 77 -12.59 10.47 5.22
C ALA A 77 -11.70 11.54 4.53
N ASP A 78 -10.46 11.71 4.98
CA ASP A 78 -9.46 12.60 4.38
C ASP A 78 -8.79 12.02 3.11
N GLY A 79 -9.19 10.79 2.71
CA GLY A 79 -8.62 10.06 1.57
C GLY A 79 -7.23 9.46 1.81
N MET A 80 -6.74 9.51 3.04
CA MET A 80 -5.47 8.89 3.42
C MET A 80 -5.67 7.45 3.87
N LEU A 81 -4.63 6.61 3.70
CA LEU A 81 -4.62 5.28 4.30
C LEU A 81 -4.05 5.38 5.72
N LYS A 82 -4.80 4.86 6.68
CA LYS A 82 -4.37 4.72 8.08
C LYS A 82 -4.66 3.32 8.59
N VAL A 83 -3.93 2.91 9.59
CA VAL A 83 -4.23 1.70 10.34
C VAL A 83 -5.58 1.88 11.03
N SER A 84 -6.44 0.88 10.99
CA SER A 84 -7.77 0.95 11.58
C SER A 84 -7.79 0.39 13.00
N GLY A 85 -8.62 0.99 13.85
CA GLY A 85 -8.79 0.57 15.23
C GLY A 85 -7.65 1.01 16.16
N GLU A 86 -7.39 0.21 17.18
CA GLU A 86 -6.34 0.46 18.19
C GLU A 86 -4.96 -0.08 17.78
N GLU A 87 -4.82 -0.58 16.57
CA GLU A 87 -3.56 -1.09 16.04
C GLU A 87 -2.51 0.03 15.96
N PRO A 88 -1.26 -0.25 16.31
CA PRO A 88 -0.19 0.75 16.25
C PRO A 88 0.08 1.20 14.82
N ALA A 89 0.47 2.46 14.68
CA ALA A 89 0.87 2.99 13.38
C ALA A 89 2.05 2.19 12.79
N PHE A 90 2.06 2.02 11.48
CA PHE A 90 3.21 1.44 10.80
C PHE A 90 4.36 2.45 10.82
N LEU A 91 5.51 2.02 11.29
CA LEU A 91 6.67 2.89 11.45
C LEU A 91 7.74 2.55 10.40
N TYR A 92 8.41 3.59 9.92
CA TYR A 92 9.63 3.40 9.15
C TYR A 92 10.74 2.81 10.03
N PRO A 93 11.72 2.10 9.43
CA PRO A 93 12.94 1.74 10.15
C PRO A 93 13.63 2.99 10.68
N THR A 94 14.19 2.90 11.89
CA THR A 94 14.85 4.01 12.56
C THR A 94 16.25 4.30 11.99
N ASP A 95 16.84 3.32 11.31
CA ASP A 95 18.10 3.46 10.59
C ASP A 95 17.91 4.04 9.17
N ALA A 96 18.97 4.10 8.39
CA ALA A 96 18.93 4.59 7.01
C ALA A 96 18.44 3.54 6.00
N THR A 97 17.79 2.47 6.44
CA THR A 97 17.28 1.41 5.57
C THR A 97 16.19 1.97 4.64
N LYS A 98 16.36 1.77 3.35
CA LYS A 98 15.34 2.06 2.35
C LYS A 98 14.36 0.90 2.24
N VAL A 99 13.11 1.26 1.97
CA VAL A 99 12.02 0.30 1.85
C VAL A 99 11.28 0.43 0.52
N ASP A 100 10.70 -0.67 0.11
CA ASP A 100 9.75 -0.77 -0.99
C ASP A 100 8.38 -1.11 -0.42
N PHE A 101 7.34 -0.42 -0.88
CA PHE A 101 5.97 -0.72 -0.53
C PHE A 101 5.26 -1.42 -1.68
N ILE A 102 4.51 -2.45 -1.32
CA ILE A 102 3.57 -3.15 -2.20
C ILE A 102 2.22 -3.09 -1.52
N LEU A 103 1.19 -2.71 -2.28
CA LEU A 103 -0.16 -2.58 -1.76
C LEU A 103 -1.15 -3.23 -2.71
N TYR A 104 -2.24 -3.75 -2.15
CA TYR A 104 -3.35 -4.30 -2.93
C TYR A 104 -4.68 -4.03 -2.23
N ALA A 105 -5.77 -4.04 -2.95
CA ALA A 105 -7.12 -3.88 -2.43
C ALA A 105 -8.10 -4.79 -3.17
N PRO A 106 -9.16 -5.26 -2.47
CA PRO A 106 -9.40 -5.15 -1.04
C PRO A 106 -8.46 -6.06 -0.24
N TRP A 107 -8.20 -5.71 1.02
CA TRP A 107 -7.38 -6.53 1.90
C TRP A 107 -8.04 -7.89 2.18
N ASN A 108 -7.24 -8.95 2.14
CA ASN A 108 -7.64 -10.31 2.49
C ASN A 108 -6.73 -10.87 3.59
N PRO A 109 -7.26 -11.23 4.77
CA PRO A 109 -6.47 -11.78 5.87
C PRO A 109 -5.89 -13.17 5.58
N SER A 110 -6.53 -13.91 4.67
CA SER A 110 -6.26 -15.34 4.41
C SER A 110 -5.50 -15.56 3.11
N LEU A 111 -4.57 -14.68 2.75
CA LEU A 111 -3.69 -14.92 1.62
C LEU A 111 -2.70 -16.05 1.95
N GLU A 112 -2.92 -17.21 1.38
CA GLU A 112 -1.98 -18.32 1.44
C GLU A 112 -0.78 -18.02 0.54
N GLU A 113 0.42 -18.13 1.09
CA GLU A 113 1.68 -17.87 0.37
C GLU A 113 1.71 -16.53 -0.40
N ASN A 114 0.89 -15.57 0.00
CA ASN A 114 0.69 -14.27 -0.69
C ASN A 114 0.13 -14.41 -2.12
N VAL A 115 -0.53 -15.50 -2.41
CA VAL A 115 -1.22 -15.76 -3.67
C VAL A 115 -2.71 -15.51 -3.48
N LEU A 116 -3.27 -14.62 -4.30
CA LEU A 116 -4.69 -14.38 -4.35
C LEU A 116 -5.31 -15.31 -5.41
N GLN A 117 -6.09 -16.28 -4.97
CA GLN A 117 -6.89 -17.12 -5.87
C GLN A 117 -8.20 -16.39 -6.21
N LEU A 118 -8.43 -16.17 -7.49
CA LEU A 118 -9.60 -15.45 -7.99
C LEU A 118 -10.51 -16.40 -8.76
N ASP A 119 -11.78 -16.46 -8.35
CA ASP A 119 -12.81 -17.12 -9.12
C ASP A 119 -13.54 -16.13 -10.02
N VAL A 120 -13.22 -16.16 -11.30
CA VAL A 120 -13.79 -15.26 -12.32
C VAL A 120 -15.01 -15.82 -13.03
N ARG A 121 -15.52 -17.01 -12.63
CA ARG A 121 -16.63 -17.68 -13.31
C ARG A 121 -17.98 -17.00 -13.10
N ASN A 122 -18.13 -16.19 -12.06
CA ASN A 122 -19.41 -15.65 -11.63
C ASN A 122 -19.36 -14.13 -11.43
N GLN A 123 -19.00 -13.42 -12.50
CA GLN A 123 -18.79 -11.97 -12.47
C GLN A 123 -20.08 -11.14 -12.37
N ALA A 124 -21.25 -11.77 -12.60
CA ALA A 124 -22.56 -11.12 -12.47
C ALA A 124 -23.00 -10.93 -11.01
N LYS A 125 -22.32 -11.54 -10.06
CA LYS A 125 -22.64 -11.39 -8.64
C LYS A 125 -22.06 -10.10 -8.09
N SER A 126 -22.80 -9.47 -7.17
CA SER A 126 -22.38 -8.29 -6.41
C SER A 126 -21.06 -8.48 -5.62
N ASP A 127 -20.66 -9.73 -5.42
CA ASP A 127 -19.47 -10.10 -4.65
C ASP A 127 -18.20 -10.19 -5.50
N PHE A 128 -18.30 -9.94 -6.81
CA PHE A 128 -17.09 -9.84 -7.65
C PHE A 128 -16.33 -8.59 -7.27
N CYS A 129 -15.15 -8.81 -6.70
CA CYS A 129 -14.23 -7.73 -6.35
C CYS A 129 -13.30 -7.43 -7.51
N ASP A 130 -13.27 -6.18 -7.92
CA ASP A 130 -12.20 -5.67 -8.77
C ASP A 130 -10.95 -5.43 -7.90
N TYR A 131 -9.92 -6.22 -8.14
CA TYR A 131 -8.68 -6.10 -7.38
C TYR A 131 -7.78 -5.01 -7.94
N LEU A 132 -7.25 -4.23 -7.03
CA LEU A 132 -6.32 -3.15 -7.30
C LEU A 132 -4.93 -3.49 -6.75
N TYR A 133 -3.90 -3.08 -7.46
CA TYR A 133 -2.51 -3.33 -7.09
C TYR A 133 -1.63 -2.10 -7.30
N SER A 134 -0.69 -1.89 -6.39
CA SER A 134 0.28 -0.81 -6.45
C SER A 134 1.66 -1.27 -6.01
N ASN A 135 2.69 -0.96 -6.81
CA ASN A 135 4.09 -1.21 -6.48
C ASN A 135 5.01 -0.05 -6.90
N ASN A 136 4.46 1.14 -7.09
CA ASN A 136 5.21 2.31 -7.52
C ASN A 136 6.03 2.98 -6.41
N ALA A 137 5.76 2.64 -5.15
CA ALA A 137 6.42 3.25 -4.00
C ALA A 137 7.73 2.52 -3.65
N LYS A 138 8.72 2.63 -4.53
CA LYS A 138 10.04 2.00 -4.39
C LYS A 138 11.08 2.95 -3.82
N ASN A 139 12.12 2.38 -3.18
CA ASN A 139 13.33 3.09 -2.75
C ASN A 139 13.01 4.28 -1.81
N LYS A 140 12.10 4.07 -0.86
CA LYS A 140 11.65 5.11 0.07
C LYS A 140 12.51 5.16 1.31
N TYR A 141 12.93 6.36 1.67
CA TYR A 141 13.47 6.67 2.98
C TYR A 141 12.35 7.08 3.95
N ARG A 142 12.68 7.06 5.23
CA ARG A 142 11.87 7.64 6.29
C ARG A 142 11.48 9.08 5.94
N THR A 143 10.18 9.38 5.96
CA THR A 143 9.63 10.70 5.64
C THR A 143 8.31 10.93 6.34
N THR A 144 8.07 12.18 6.73
CA THR A 144 6.76 12.63 7.24
C THR A 144 5.80 13.02 6.11
N THR A 145 6.32 13.14 4.88
CA THR A 145 5.47 13.41 3.71
C THR A 145 4.75 12.14 3.28
N PRO A 146 3.43 12.18 3.05
CA PRO A 146 2.69 11.02 2.59
C PRO A 146 3.23 10.47 1.27
N VAL A 147 3.45 9.16 1.24
CA VAL A 147 3.91 8.44 0.04
C VAL A 147 2.74 8.32 -0.93
N LYS A 148 2.92 8.84 -2.14
CA LYS A 148 1.94 8.67 -3.22
C LYS A 148 1.98 7.23 -3.71
N VAL A 149 0.84 6.54 -3.64
CA VAL A 149 0.64 5.18 -4.15
C VAL A 149 -0.44 5.19 -5.23
N VAL A 150 -0.09 4.67 -6.39
CA VAL A 150 -0.99 4.64 -7.55
C VAL A 150 -1.41 3.20 -7.78
N PHE A 151 -2.69 2.94 -7.60
CA PHE A 151 -3.28 1.64 -7.83
C PHE A 151 -3.72 1.50 -9.28
N LYS A 152 -3.60 0.28 -9.78
CA LYS A 152 -4.09 -0.12 -11.10
C LYS A 152 -5.00 -1.32 -10.93
N HIS A 153 -6.02 -1.40 -11.78
CA HIS A 153 -6.85 -2.59 -11.85
C HIS A 153 -6.03 -3.80 -12.28
N VAL A 154 -6.27 -4.94 -11.64
CA VAL A 154 -5.66 -6.22 -12.00
C VAL A 154 -6.36 -6.82 -13.21
N PHE A 155 -7.66 -6.54 -13.38
CA PHE A 155 -8.47 -7.02 -14.48
C PHE A 155 -8.63 -5.97 -15.59
N ALA A 156 -9.04 -6.44 -16.77
CA ALA A 156 -9.51 -5.59 -17.85
C ALA A 156 -11.04 -5.53 -17.85
N LYS A 157 -11.60 -4.35 -18.08
CA LYS A 157 -13.02 -4.14 -18.28
C LYS A 157 -13.34 -4.21 -19.77
N MET A 158 -14.27 -5.10 -20.19
CA MET A 158 -14.80 -5.15 -21.53
C MET A 158 -16.25 -4.69 -21.54
N ILE A 159 -16.60 -3.81 -22.45
CA ILE A 159 -17.95 -3.31 -22.64
C ILE A 159 -18.41 -3.75 -24.03
N PHE A 160 -19.49 -4.53 -24.07
CA PHE A 160 -20.10 -4.96 -25.33
C PHE A 160 -21.31 -4.09 -25.62
N HIS A 161 -21.33 -3.42 -26.77
CA HIS A 161 -22.48 -2.70 -27.27
C HIS A 161 -23.21 -3.60 -28.27
N ILE A 162 -24.27 -4.26 -27.82
CA ILE A 162 -25.08 -5.13 -28.64
C ILE A 162 -26.19 -4.28 -29.30
N ARG A 163 -26.34 -4.36 -30.60
CA ARG A 163 -27.43 -3.72 -31.36
C ARG A 163 -28.20 -4.78 -32.11
N ASN A 164 -29.52 -4.58 -32.23
CA ASN A 164 -30.34 -5.44 -33.06
C ASN A 164 -29.96 -5.29 -34.55
N GLY A 165 -29.85 -6.42 -35.26
CA GLY A 165 -29.72 -6.46 -36.73
C GLY A 165 -31.09 -6.35 -37.39
N GLU A 166 -31.08 -6.35 -38.72
CA GLU A 166 -32.34 -6.37 -39.50
C GLU A 166 -33.18 -7.64 -39.15
N GLY A 167 -34.44 -7.44 -38.85
CA GLY A 167 -35.37 -8.52 -38.49
C GLY A 167 -35.37 -8.99 -37.06
N ILE A 168 -34.54 -8.40 -36.19
CA ILE A 168 -34.51 -8.69 -34.75
C ILE A 168 -35.02 -7.47 -33.98
N SER A 169 -36.07 -7.64 -33.19
CA SER A 169 -36.61 -6.58 -32.36
C SER A 169 -35.78 -6.37 -31.08
N ALA A 170 -35.92 -5.20 -30.47
CA ALA A 170 -35.32 -4.96 -29.16
C ALA A 170 -35.90 -5.87 -28.04
N GLU A 171 -37.09 -6.41 -28.25
CA GLU A 171 -37.76 -7.38 -27.34
C GLU A 171 -37.07 -8.73 -27.41
N ASP A 172 -36.63 -9.18 -28.60
CA ASP A 172 -35.91 -10.45 -28.76
C ASP A 172 -34.55 -10.44 -28.08
N LEU A 173 -33.92 -9.27 -27.92
CA LEU A 173 -32.62 -9.11 -27.22
C LEU A 173 -32.74 -9.15 -25.69
N LYS A 174 -33.94 -9.01 -25.13
CA LYS A 174 -34.15 -9.06 -23.68
C LYS A 174 -34.15 -10.48 -23.11
N VAL A 175 -34.16 -11.48 -23.96
CA VAL A 175 -34.26 -12.91 -23.61
C VAL A 175 -32.87 -13.59 -23.58
N LEU A 176 -31.81 -12.87 -23.92
CA LEU A 176 -30.41 -13.31 -23.84
C LEU A 176 -29.78 -12.88 -22.55
#